data_176488e2ae010093bc91fb93790afa70
#
_entry.id   176488e2ae010093bc91fb93790afa70
#
_cell.length_a   1.000
_cell.length_b   1.000
_cell.length_c   1.000
_cell.angle_alpha   90.00
_cell.angle_beta   90.00
_cell.angle_gamma   90.00
#
_symmetry.space_group_name_H-M   'P 1'
#
loop_
_entity.id
_entity.type
_entity.pdbx_description
1 polymer ?
#
loop_
_entity_poly.entity_id
_entity_poly.type
_entity_poly.pdbx_seq_one_letter_code
_entity_poly.pdbx_strand_id
1 'polypeptide(L)'
;MSDQEQARPAEDHSPPEQTSPERTHPPHRPPPAPEAGEQAPAPRSPEVAELEDRWRRALADLDNLRKRYARELPKEQEAERAKVAAAFLPVVDNLELALAHAGADDHGAIVSGVRAVRDQAVEVLRSLGYPRHEETGVPFRPEQHEVVSVVDEPNTAAGTVVQVLRPGYGEHGRQLRPAAVTVTRRQD
;
A
#
# COMPACT_ATOMS: atom_id res chain seq x y z
N MET A 1 -24.22 -7.49 44.81
CA MET A 1 -23.33 -6.83 45.75
C MET A 1 -22.72 -5.72 44.92
N SER A 2 -23.32 -4.57 44.92
CA SER A 2 -23.16 -3.46 45.86
C SER A 2 -21.83 -2.80 45.61
N ASP A 3 -21.60 -1.53 45.36
CA ASP A 3 -22.34 -0.30 45.63
C ASP A 3 -21.62 0.78 44.80
N GLN A 4 -22.31 1.65 44.13
CA GLN A 4 -22.73 3.00 44.57
C GLN A 4 -21.53 3.94 44.75
N GLU A 5 -21.55 4.98 43.90
CA GLU A 5 -22.12 6.33 44.22
C GLU A 5 -21.05 7.25 44.80
N GLN A 6 -20.83 8.47 44.42
CA GLN A 6 -21.79 9.58 44.41
C GLN A 6 -21.18 10.82 43.74
N ALA A 7 -22.05 11.59 43.19
CA ALA A 7 -21.83 12.92 42.64
C ALA A 7 -21.94 14.02 43.70
N ARG A 8 -21.36 15.22 43.37
CA ARG A 8 -21.81 16.59 43.66
C ARG A 8 -21.23 17.35 44.85
N PRO A 9 -21.51 18.68 44.89
CA PRO A 9 -21.94 19.67 43.89
C PRO A 9 -21.12 20.99 43.88
N ALA A 10 -21.53 21.88 42.97
CA ALA A 10 -21.11 23.27 42.82
C ALA A 10 -21.57 24.13 44.01
N GLU A 11 -20.77 25.09 44.45
CA GLU A 11 -21.19 26.24 45.22
C GLU A 11 -20.80 27.55 44.56
N ASP A 12 -21.86 28.27 44.27
CA ASP A 12 -21.98 29.64 43.87
C ASP A 12 -21.61 30.56 45.06
N HIS A 13 -20.64 31.45 44.88
CA HIS A 13 -20.40 32.54 45.81
C HIS A 13 -20.18 33.85 45.07
N SER A 14 -21.26 34.59 44.94
CA SER A 14 -21.24 36.03 44.69
C SER A 14 -20.89 36.78 45.97
N PRO A 15 -19.97 37.74 45.97
CA PRO A 15 -19.81 38.68 47.05
C PRO A 15 -20.50 40.03 46.80
N PRO A 16 -20.83 40.75 47.85
CA PRO A 16 -21.74 41.87 47.80
C PRO A 16 -21.11 43.22 47.40
N GLU A 17 -21.94 43.99 46.86
CA GLU A 17 -21.85 45.39 46.50
C GLU A 17 -21.50 46.25 47.72
N GLN A 18 -20.44 47.07 47.62
CA GLN A 18 -20.23 48.20 48.53
C GLN A 18 -20.02 49.50 47.75
N THR A 19 -20.95 50.39 47.96
CA THR A 19 -21.08 51.76 47.49
C THR A 19 -20.07 52.73 48.09
N SER A 20 -19.46 53.55 47.22
CA SER A 20 -19.13 55.00 47.34
C SER A 20 -18.11 55.50 48.37
N PRO A 21 -17.47 56.65 48.15
CA PRO A 21 -17.90 57.84 47.39
C PRO A 21 -16.82 58.45 46.45
N GLU A 22 -17.35 59.15 45.53
CA GLU A 22 -16.80 60.11 44.59
C GLU A 22 -15.74 61.07 45.20
N ARG A 23 -14.53 61.06 44.62
CA ARG A 23 -13.58 62.17 44.68
C ARG A 23 -13.17 62.56 43.27
N THR A 24 -13.71 63.65 42.87
CA THR A 24 -13.33 64.40 41.70
C THR A 24 -11.86 64.83 41.74
N HIS A 25 -11.05 64.18 40.89
CA HIS A 25 -9.74 64.69 40.53
C HIS A 25 -9.77 65.20 39.08
N PRO A 26 -9.07 66.32 38.77
CA PRO A 26 -9.05 66.87 37.46
C PRO A 26 -8.34 65.91 36.46
N PRO A 27 -8.66 65.96 35.16
CA PRO A 27 -8.12 65.00 34.20
C PRO A 27 -6.62 65.21 34.02
N HIS A 28 -5.86 64.28 34.54
CA HIS A 28 -4.41 64.13 34.23
C HIS A 28 -4.32 63.63 32.80
N ARG A 29 -3.95 64.52 31.88
CA ARG A 29 -3.59 64.14 30.53
C ARG A 29 -2.33 63.28 30.58
N PRO A 30 -2.38 61.99 30.18
CA PRO A 30 -1.18 61.18 30.14
C PRO A 30 -0.18 61.81 29.16
N PRO A 31 1.12 61.78 29.44
CA PRO A 31 2.12 62.19 28.47
C PRO A 31 2.00 61.31 27.19
N PRO A 32 2.29 61.92 26.03
CA PRO A 32 2.29 61.12 24.79
C PRO A 32 3.20 59.93 24.95
N ALA A 33 2.69 58.71 24.71
CA ALA A 33 3.51 57.54 24.62
C ALA A 33 4.62 57.81 23.61
N PRO A 34 5.85 57.41 23.90
CA PRO A 34 6.94 57.46 22.91
C PRO A 34 6.42 56.65 21.70
N GLU A 35 6.33 57.32 20.57
CA GLU A 35 6.09 56.61 19.31
C GLU A 35 7.16 55.54 19.23
N ALA A 36 6.75 54.26 19.34
CA ALA A 36 7.61 53.15 19.05
C ALA A 36 7.97 53.28 17.58
N GLY A 37 9.06 53.97 17.34
CA GLY A 37 9.64 54.05 16.01
C GLY A 37 9.76 52.60 15.53
N GLU A 38 9.02 52.29 14.50
CA GLU A 38 9.11 51.07 13.72
C GLU A 38 10.55 51.01 13.21
N GLN A 39 11.43 50.37 14.03
CA GLN A 39 12.80 50.21 13.63
C GLN A 39 12.76 49.26 12.43
N ALA A 40 12.95 49.88 11.26
CA ALA A 40 13.20 49.11 10.05
C ALA A 40 14.23 48.01 10.37
N PRO A 41 14.00 46.77 9.97
CA PRO A 41 14.90 45.66 10.28
C PRO A 41 16.32 46.05 9.78
N ALA A 42 17.30 46.01 10.68
CA ALA A 42 18.69 46.30 10.33
C ALA A 42 19.10 45.51 9.09
N PRO A 43 19.85 46.08 8.17
CA PRO A 43 20.25 45.38 6.95
C PRO A 43 20.96 44.09 7.35
N ARG A 44 20.42 42.95 6.92
CA ARG A 44 20.99 41.62 7.20
C ARG A 44 22.39 41.58 6.61
N SER A 45 23.39 41.05 7.37
CA SER A 45 24.72 40.92 6.85
C SER A 45 24.74 40.01 5.61
N PRO A 46 25.57 40.25 4.61
CA PRO A 46 25.69 39.40 3.42
C PRO A 46 25.87 37.92 3.74
N GLU A 47 26.60 37.60 4.81
CA GLU A 47 26.85 36.26 5.30
C GLU A 47 25.57 35.55 5.78
N VAL A 48 24.68 36.28 6.49
CA VAL A 48 23.40 35.74 6.94
C VAL A 48 22.50 35.45 5.75
N ALA A 49 22.46 36.32 4.75
CA ALA A 49 21.70 36.11 3.52
C ALA A 49 22.17 34.85 2.76
N GLU A 50 23.51 34.68 2.66
CA GLU A 50 24.10 33.51 2.00
C GLU A 50 23.78 32.20 2.77
N LEU A 51 23.85 32.23 4.10
CA LEU A 51 23.48 31.07 4.93
C LEU A 51 22.00 30.73 4.83
N GLU A 52 21.13 31.75 4.80
CA GLU A 52 19.69 31.55 4.58
C GLU A 52 19.40 30.93 3.21
N ASP A 53 20.12 31.31 2.17
CA ASP A 53 19.96 30.74 0.83
C ASP A 53 20.49 29.32 0.75
N ARG A 54 21.59 29.00 1.40
CA ARG A 54 22.08 27.62 1.52
C ARG A 54 21.10 26.74 2.30
N TRP A 55 20.56 27.25 3.41
CA TRP A 55 19.58 26.57 4.22
C TRP A 55 18.27 26.28 3.44
N ARG A 56 17.75 27.29 2.71
CA ARG A 56 16.56 27.10 1.86
C ARG A 56 16.77 26.04 0.77
N ARG A 57 17.95 26.06 0.14
CA ARG A 57 18.32 25.03 -0.85
C ARG A 57 18.39 23.65 -0.23
N ALA A 58 19.05 23.50 0.91
CA ALA A 58 19.14 22.23 1.61
C ALA A 58 17.77 21.69 2.04
N LEU A 59 16.86 22.56 2.49
CA LEU A 59 15.48 22.17 2.79
C LEU A 59 14.73 21.69 1.55
N ALA A 60 14.87 22.40 0.44
CA ALA A 60 14.23 21.99 -0.83
C ALA A 60 14.77 20.65 -1.33
N ASP A 61 16.08 20.44 -1.23
CA ASP A 61 16.73 19.17 -1.61
C ASP A 61 16.25 18.02 -0.71
N LEU A 62 16.14 18.25 0.59
CA LEU A 62 15.63 17.28 1.55
C LEU A 62 14.15 16.92 1.27
N ASP A 63 13.32 17.90 0.94
CA ASP A 63 11.91 17.68 0.57
C ASP A 63 11.80 16.89 -0.73
N ASN A 64 12.60 17.22 -1.73
CA ASN A 64 12.67 16.48 -2.99
C ASN A 64 13.12 15.02 -2.77
N LEU A 65 14.13 14.82 -1.93
CA LEU A 65 14.64 13.50 -1.56
C LEU A 65 13.56 12.68 -0.85
N ARG A 66 12.86 13.26 0.14
CA ARG A 66 11.74 12.60 0.82
C ARG A 66 10.64 12.18 -0.15
N LYS A 67 10.24 13.08 -1.06
CA LYS A 67 9.23 12.77 -2.09
C LYS A 67 9.68 11.66 -3.03
N ARG A 68 10.97 11.61 -3.37
CA ARG A 68 11.54 10.53 -4.17
C ARG A 68 11.49 9.20 -3.43
N TYR A 69 12.01 9.14 -2.21
CA TYR A 69 11.96 7.92 -1.39
C TYR A 69 10.54 7.41 -1.15
N ALA A 70 9.58 8.30 -0.89
CA ALA A 70 8.18 7.91 -0.71
C ALA A 70 7.58 7.22 -1.95
N ARG A 71 8.11 7.49 -3.16
CA ARG A 71 7.66 6.84 -4.40
C ARG A 71 8.47 5.58 -4.76
N GLU A 72 9.76 5.57 -4.45
CA GLU A 72 10.68 4.49 -4.80
C GLU A 72 10.54 3.30 -3.84
N LEU A 73 10.48 3.56 -2.53
CA LEU A 73 10.42 2.53 -1.50
C LEU A 73 9.28 1.49 -1.70
N PRO A 74 8.02 1.89 -2.00
CA PRO A 74 6.97 0.92 -2.26
C PRO A 74 7.23 0.05 -3.48
N LYS A 75 7.87 0.59 -4.52
CA LYS A 75 8.22 -0.16 -5.74
C LYS A 75 9.31 -1.18 -5.48
N GLU A 76 10.34 -0.80 -4.71
CA GLU A 76 11.41 -1.71 -4.31
C GLU A 76 10.88 -2.84 -3.42
N GLN A 77 10.02 -2.52 -2.45
CA GLN A 77 9.38 -3.53 -1.60
C GLN A 77 8.53 -4.51 -2.42
N GLU A 78 7.79 -4.01 -3.41
CA GLU A 78 7.00 -4.86 -4.30
C GLU A 78 7.89 -5.74 -5.17
N ALA A 79 8.96 -5.20 -5.74
CA ALA A 79 9.91 -5.94 -6.55
C ALA A 79 10.59 -7.07 -5.75
N GLU A 80 11.00 -6.80 -4.51
CA GLU A 80 11.59 -7.83 -3.63
C GLU A 80 10.56 -8.90 -3.23
N ARG A 81 9.32 -8.50 -2.94
CA ARG A 81 8.22 -9.44 -2.68
C ARG A 81 7.96 -10.34 -3.89
N ALA A 82 7.87 -9.76 -5.09
CA ALA A 82 7.67 -10.51 -6.32
C ALA A 82 8.82 -11.50 -6.58
N LYS A 83 10.06 -11.09 -6.35
CA LYS A 83 11.24 -11.94 -6.49
C LYS A 83 11.21 -13.16 -5.56
N VAL A 84 10.87 -12.95 -4.29
CA VAL A 84 10.73 -14.06 -3.31
C VAL A 84 9.58 -14.97 -3.70
N ALA A 85 8.41 -14.42 -4.06
CA ALA A 85 7.26 -15.21 -4.49
C ALA A 85 7.56 -16.02 -5.75
N ALA A 86 8.24 -15.43 -6.74
CA ALA A 86 8.66 -16.15 -7.95
C ALA A 86 9.64 -17.29 -7.65
N ALA A 87 10.58 -17.09 -6.72
CA ALA A 87 11.52 -18.14 -6.29
C ALA A 87 10.82 -19.30 -5.57
N PHE A 88 9.61 -19.08 -5.04
CA PHE A 88 8.81 -20.12 -4.39
C PHE A 88 7.98 -20.96 -5.37
N LEU A 89 7.70 -20.46 -6.59
CA LEU A 89 6.87 -21.17 -7.59
C LEU A 89 7.34 -22.59 -7.94
N PRO A 90 8.65 -22.89 -8.06
CA PRO A 90 9.10 -24.27 -8.31
C PRO A 90 8.68 -25.28 -7.22
N VAL A 91 8.50 -24.83 -5.97
CA VAL A 91 8.00 -25.69 -4.90
C VAL A 91 6.55 -26.08 -5.16
N VAL A 92 5.72 -25.12 -5.56
CA VAL A 92 4.31 -25.38 -5.92
C VAL A 92 4.22 -26.28 -7.15
N ASP A 93 5.05 -26.02 -8.18
CA ASP A 93 5.10 -26.84 -9.39
C ASP A 93 5.48 -28.30 -9.07
N ASN A 94 6.43 -28.53 -8.17
CA ASN A 94 6.80 -29.89 -7.74
C ASN A 94 5.69 -30.58 -6.94
N LEU A 95 4.92 -29.84 -6.12
CA LEU A 95 3.75 -30.39 -5.45
C LEU A 95 2.66 -30.79 -6.46
N GLU A 96 2.42 -29.99 -7.49
CA GLU A 96 1.48 -30.31 -8.57
C GLU A 96 1.94 -31.52 -9.37
N LEU A 97 3.22 -31.58 -9.70
CA LEU A 97 3.82 -32.73 -10.38
C LEU A 97 3.66 -34.02 -9.56
N ALA A 98 3.92 -33.97 -8.25
CA ALA A 98 3.72 -35.10 -7.35
C ALA A 98 2.26 -35.57 -7.33
N LEU A 99 1.31 -34.62 -7.28
CA LEU A 99 -0.12 -34.93 -7.32
C LEU A 99 -0.56 -35.51 -8.66
N ALA A 100 0.00 -35.03 -9.78
CA ALA A 100 -0.28 -35.57 -11.11
C ALA A 100 0.22 -37.02 -11.25
N HIS A 101 1.36 -37.36 -10.64
CA HIS A 101 1.89 -38.74 -10.67
C HIS A 101 1.15 -39.70 -9.73
N ALA A 102 0.54 -39.19 -8.65
CA ALA A 102 -0.26 -40.01 -7.76
C ALA A 102 -1.58 -40.50 -8.39
N GLY A 103 -2.01 -39.86 -9.48
CA GLY A 103 -3.27 -40.16 -10.17
C GLY A 103 -4.51 -39.58 -9.47
N ALA A 104 -5.61 -39.49 -10.23
CA ALA A 104 -6.85 -38.87 -9.76
C ALA A 104 -7.55 -39.73 -8.68
N ASP A 105 -7.35 -41.03 -8.70
CA ASP A 105 -8.05 -42.01 -7.85
C ASP A 105 -7.28 -42.34 -6.55
N ASP A 106 -6.07 -41.81 -6.38
CA ASP A 106 -5.28 -42.05 -5.15
C ASP A 106 -5.75 -41.07 -4.06
N HIS A 107 -6.54 -41.62 -3.11
CA HIS A 107 -7.04 -40.91 -1.94
C HIS A 107 -6.26 -41.23 -0.67
N GLY A 108 -5.05 -41.74 -0.79
CA GLY A 108 -4.17 -42.01 0.34
C GLY A 108 -3.94 -40.81 1.24
N ALA A 109 -3.72 -41.06 2.52
CA ALA A 109 -3.54 -39.96 3.50
C ALA A 109 -2.36 -39.02 3.12
N ILE A 110 -1.31 -39.58 2.50
CA ILE A 110 -0.15 -38.81 2.03
C ILE A 110 -0.54 -37.87 0.90
N VAL A 111 -1.28 -38.37 -0.11
CA VAL A 111 -1.73 -37.57 -1.26
C VAL A 111 -2.67 -36.46 -0.81
N SER A 112 -3.58 -36.75 0.12
CA SER A 112 -4.45 -35.75 0.74
C SER A 112 -3.64 -34.68 1.48
N GLY A 113 -2.59 -35.07 2.20
CA GLY A 113 -1.68 -34.14 2.86
C GLY A 113 -0.92 -33.24 1.87
N VAL A 114 -0.37 -33.80 0.79
CA VAL A 114 0.33 -33.04 -0.25
C VAL A 114 -0.62 -32.03 -0.92
N ARG A 115 -1.86 -32.47 -1.20
CA ARG A 115 -2.91 -31.56 -1.76
C ARG A 115 -3.19 -30.39 -0.83
N ALA A 116 -3.37 -30.65 0.46
CA ALA A 116 -3.59 -29.60 1.45
C ALA A 116 -2.41 -28.59 1.51
N VAL A 117 -1.18 -29.07 1.46
CA VAL A 117 0.03 -28.21 1.43
C VAL A 117 0.06 -27.37 0.15
N ARG A 118 -0.24 -27.97 -1.02
CA ARG A 118 -0.32 -27.24 -2.29
C ARG A 118 -1.39 -26.14 -2.23
N ASP A 119 -2.59 -26.47 -1.72
CA ASP A 119 -3.70 -25.52 -1.62
C ASP A 119 -3.37 -24.37 -0.68
N GLN A 120 -2.70 -24.66 0.44
CA GLN A 120 -2.22 -23.65 1.36
C GLN A 120 -1.16 -22.74 0.71
N ALA A 121 -0.23 -23.30 -0.05
CA ALA A 121 0.79 -22.53 -0.76
C ALA A 121 0.17 -21.59 -1.81
N VAL A 122 -0.83 -22.05 -2.56
CA VAL A 122 -1.58 -21.25 -3.52
C VAL A 122 -2.34 -20.10 -2.81
N GLU A 123 -2.96 -20.38 -1.65
CA GLU A 123 -3.65 -19.36 -0.87
C GLU A 123 -2.69 -18.30 -0.32
N VAL A 124 -1.49 -18.69 0.10
CA VAL A 124 -0.44 -17.74 0.51
C VAL A 124 -0.05 -16.83 -0.66
N LEU A 125 0.17 -17.38 -1.86
CA LEU A 125 0.47 -16.57 -3.04
C LEU A 125 -0.68 -15.60 -3.37
N ARG A 126 -1.92 -16.05 -3.26
CA ARG A 126 -3.12 -15.21 -3.46
C ARG A 126 -3.17 -14.08 -2.45
N SER A 127 -2.90 -14.34 -1.17
CA SER A 127 -2.90 -13.32 -0.10
C SER A 127 -1.79 -12.27 -0.27
N LEU A 128 -0.68 -12.65 -0.93
CA LEU A 128 0.39 -11.74 -1.31
C LEU A 128 0.07 -10.89 -2.56
N GLY A 129 -1.10 -11.11 -3.19
CA GLY A 129 -1.54 -10.40 -4.38
C GLY A 129 -1.13 -11.07 -5.70
N TYR A 130 -0.84 -12.37 -5.68
CA TYR A 130 -0.50 -13.17 -6.86
C TYR A 130 -1.51 -14.32 -7.04
N PRO A 131 -2.76 -14.02 -7.47
CA PRO A 131 -3.77 -15.04 -7.73
C PRO A 131 -3.29 -16.01 -8.82
N ARG A 132 -3.76 -17.25 -8.73
CA ARG A 132 -3.52 -18.30 -9.70
C ARG A 132 -4.45 -18.14 -10.91
N HIS A 133 -3.92 -18.37 -12.11
CA HIS A 133 -4.64 -18.40 -13.38
C HIS A 133 -4.52 -19.77 -14.03
N GLU A 134 -5.66 -20.44 -14.18
CA GLU A 134 -5.77 -21.78 -14.78
C GLU A 134 -7.07 -21.95 -15.56
N GLU A 135 -7.71 -20.85 -15.96
CA GLU A 135 -8.97 -20.87 -16.64
C GLU A 135 -8.81 -21.40 -18.08
N THR A 136 -9.68 -22.33 -18.46
CA THR A 136 -9.84 -22.81 -19.84
C THR A 136 -11.12 -22.25 -20.47
N GLY A 137 -11.22 -22.27 -21.77
CA GLY A 137 -12.37 -21.70 -22.51
C GLY A 137 -12.34 -20.17 -22.59
N VAL A 138 -11.28 -19.54 -22.15
CA VAL A 138 -11.09 -18.08 -22.20
C VAL A 138 -10.28 -17.65 -23.41
N PRO A 139 -10.45 -16.42 -23.94
CA PRO A 139 -9.62 -15.89 -25.01
C PRO A 139 -8.14 -15.79 -24.57
N PHE A 140 -7.24 -16.10 -25.47
CA PHE A 140 -5.81 -15.88 -25.26
C PHE A 140 -5.50 -14.40 -25.02
N ARG A 141 -4.72 -14.11 -24.00
CA ARG A 141 -4.23 -12.77 -23.63
C ARG A 141 -2.71 -12.81 -23.45
N PRO A 142 -1.95 -12.08 -24.29
CA PRO A 142 -0.47 -12.10 -24.22
C PRO A 142 0.09 -11.68 -22.87
N GLU A 143 -0.65 -10.82 -22.12
CA GLU A 143 -0.22 -10.35 -20.81
C GLU A 143 -0.34 -11.43 -19.71
N GLN A 144 -1.17 -12.47 -19.93
CA GLN A 144 -1.48 -13.50 -18.91
C GLN A 144 -1.06 -14.89 -19.34
N HIS A 145 -0.92 -15.12 -20.66
CA HIS A 145 -0.73 -16.44 -21.22
C HIS A 145 0.51 -16.51 -22.11
N GLU A 146 1.23 -17.63 -22.01
CA GLU A 146 2.32 -18.02 -22.90
C GLU A 146 1.88 -19.23 -23.72
N VAL A 147 1.86 -19.12 -25.05
CA VAL A 147 1.48 -20.23 -25.93
C VAL A 147 2.63 -21.23 -26.01
N VAL A 148 2.39 -22.45 -25.54
CA VAL A 148 3.33 -23.58 -25.65
C VAL A 148 2.95 -24.50 -26.80
N SER A 149 1.64 -24.67 -27.06
CA SER A 149 1.13 -25.55 -28.11
C SER A 149 -0.09 -24.95 -28.79
N VAL A 150 -0.31 -25.34 -30.03
CA VAL A 150 -1.47 -24.95 -30.83
C VAL A 150 -2.14 -26.22 -31.33
N VAL A 151 -3.46 -26.34 -31.17
CA VAL A 151 -4.26 -27.48 -31.59
C VAL A 151 -5.41 -27.03 -32.47
N ASP A 152 -5.87 -27.96 -33.33
CA ASP A 152 -7.08 -27.77 -34.14
C ASP A 152 -8.25 -28.38 -33.37
N GLU A 153 -9.19 -27.54 -32.94
CA GLU A 153 -10.38 -27.97 -32.23
C GLU A 153 -11.63 -27.39 -32.92
N PRO A 154 -12.36 -28.22 -33.70
CA PRO A 154 -13.37 -27.73 -34.62
C PRO A 154 -14.54 -26.98 -34.04
N ASN A 155 -14.84 -27.20 -32.72
CA ASN A 155 -15.98 -26.62 -32.03
C ASN A 155 -15.59 -25.47 -31.08
N THR A 156 -14.34 -25.01 -31.14
CA THR A 156 -13.84 -23.98 -30.24
C THR A 156 -13.38 -22.76 -31.03
N ALA A 157 -13.72 -21.57 -30.58
CA ALA A 157 -13.33 -20.32 -31.23
C ALA A 157 -11.80 -20.22 -31.34
N ALA A 158 -11.32 -19.66 -32.44
CA ALA A 158 -9.91 -19.45 -32.68
C ALA A 158 -9.27 -18.57 -31.59
N GLY A 159 -8.06 -18.94 -31.17
CA GLY A 159 -7.35 -18.20 -30.12
C GLY A 159 -7.92 -18.40 -28.71
N THR A 160 -8.64 -19.50 -28.47
CA THR A 160 -9.15 -19.86 -27.16
C THR A 160 -8.16 -20.77 -26.44
N VAL A 161 -7.98 -20.56 -25.14
CA VAL A 161 -7.20 -21.43 -24.26
C VAL A 161 -7.96 -22.73 -24.04
N VAL A 162 -7.47 -23.84 -24.55
CA VAL A 162 -8.12 -25.16 -24.40
C VAL A 162 -7.55 -25.97 -23.24
N GLN A 163 -6.28 -25.74 -22.93
CA GLN A 163 -5.62 -26.43 -21.81
C GLN A 163 -4.59 -25.52 -21.16
N VAL A 164 -4.50 -25.58 -19.85
CA VAL A 164 -3.42 -24.97 -19.07
C VAL A 164 -2.42 -26.08 -18.71
N LEU A 165 -1.21 -25.97 -19.23
CA LEU A 165 -0.12 -26.91 -18.97
C LEU A 165 0.63 -26.59 -17.69
N ARG A 166 0.70 -25.30 -17.37
CA ARG A 166 1.30 -24.79 -16.14
C ARG A 166 0.57 -23.50 -15.72
N PRO A 167 0.05 -23.41 -14.49
CA PRO A 167 -0.66 -22.23 -14.04
C PRO A 167 0.18 -20.97 -14.04
N GLY A 168 -0.44 -19.83 -14.36
CA GLY A 168 0.10 -18.49 -14.16
C GLY A 168 -0.15 -17.97 -12.75
N TYR A 169 0.60 -16.95 -12.35
CA TYR A 169 0.42 -16.30 -11.05
C TYR A 169 0.60 -14.79 -11.18
N GLY A 170 -0.32 -14.02 -10.57
CA GLY A 170 -0.31 -12.58 -10.50
C GLY A 170 -1.26 -11.90 -11.48
N GLU A 171 -1.58 -10.64 -11.26
CA GLU A 171 -2.46 -9.83 -12.09
C GLU A 171 -1.68 -8.93 -13.04
N HIS A 172 -2.41 -8.26 -13.97
CA HIS A 172 -1.82 -7.31 -14.90
C HIS A 172 -0.93 -6.27 -14.20
N GLY A 173 0.32 -6.18 -14.65
CA GLY A 173 1.34 -5.29 -14.08
C GLY A 173 2.06 -5.82 -12.83
N ARG A 174 1.60 -6.94 -12.25
CA ARG A 174 2.19 -7.60 -11.07
C ARG A 174 2.30 -9.12 -11.26
N GLN A 175 2.60 -9.55 -12.45
CA GLN A 175 2.67 -10.96 -12.80
C GLN A 175 4.02 -11.56 -12.40
N LEU A 176 4.01 -12.73 -11.75
CA LEU A 176 5.20 -13.52 -11.46
C LEU A 176 5.62 -14.36 -12.66
N ARG A 177 4.62 -14.98 -13.33
CA ARG A 177 4.80 -15.70 -14.59
C ARG A 177 3.46 -15.84 -15.32
N PRO A 178 3.44 -15.92 -16.67
CA PRO A 178 2.25 -16.24 -17.44
C PRO A 178 1.85 -17.70 -17.25
N ALA A 179 0.58 -18.02 -17.52
CA ALA A 179 0.13 -19.40 -17.66
C ALA A 179 0.64 -19.98 -18.97
N ALA A 180 1.29 -21.14 -18.90
CA ALA A 180 1.67 -21.88 -20.12
C ALA A 180 0.46 -22.65 -20.63
N VAL A 181 0.01 -22.32 -21.85
CA VAL A 181 -1.27 -22.78 -22.40
C VAL A 181 -1.17 -23.42 -23.78
N THR A 182 -2.14 -24.27 -24.06
CA THR A 182 -2.45 -24.73 -25.41
C THR A 182 -3.64 -23.92 -25.92
N VAL A 183 -3.54 -23.39 -27.12
CA VAL A 183 -4.61 -22.57 -27.74
C VAL A 183 -5.09 -23.19 -29.05
N THR A 184 -6.34 -22.85 -29.42
CA THR A 184 -6.88 -23.21 -30.73
C THR A 184 -6.19 -22.41 -31.82
N ARG A 185 -5.99 -23.06 -33.01
CA ARG A 185 -5.43 -22.41 -34.16
C ARG A 185 -6.28 -21.23 -34.60
N ARG A 186 -5.63 -20.11 -34.94
CA ARG A 186 -6.28 -19.00 -35.62
C ARG A 186 -6.53 -19.40 -37.07
N GLN A 187 -7.78 -19.43 -37.49
CA GLN A 187 -8.10 -19.57 -38.91
C GLN A 187 -7.92 -18.18 -39.51
N ASP A 188 -6.91 -18.04 -40.39
CA ASP A 188 -6.70 -16.85 -41.21
C ASP A 188 -7.73 -16.77 -42.33
#